data_0065c65c984be38559bffd9ba78778cb
#
_entry.id   0065c65c984be38559bffd9ba78778cb
#
_cell.length_a   1.000
_cell.length_b   1.000
_cell.length_c   1.000
_cell.angle_alpha   90.00
_cell.angle_beta   90.00
_cell.angle_gamma   90.00
#
_symmetry.space_group_name_H-M   'P 1'
#
loop_
_entity.id
_entity.type
_entity.pdbx_description
1 polymer ?
#
loop_
_entity_poly.entity_id
_entity_poly.type
_entity_poly.pdbx_seq_one_letter_code
_entity_poly.pdbx_strand_id
1 'polypeptide(L)'
;MNAAVNAFFLIFKLLSLYFLAVSLFCLCRRKKPAASAGQRRFAILIAARNEESCIAGLIESLQAQRYPRELFDIWVLPNNCTDHTVEAAQRAGARIMEMPSSVRSKGAALQYAADTLLRGQQHYDAFCVFDADNEADPAFLAEMNQALSRSAIVKSRILAKNRMQAGISACYEIYFCTANRFLNRAREALGLSARVIGTGFSIRRDLLEALGGFPCCTLAEDAELYAACLSHGIRIGYYESAVTYDEEPVTWRASLV
;
A
#
# COMPACT_ATOMS: atom_id res chain seq x y z
N MET A 1 21.04 31.02 27.59
CA MET A 1 20.40 29.91 26.84
C MET A 1 21.22 29.72 25.56
N ASN A 2 21.79 28.53 25.32
CA ASN A 2 22.80 28.31 24.29
C ASN A 2 22.23 28.52 22.86
N ALA A 3 23.03 29.11 21.95
CA ALA A 3 22.67 29.33 20.56
C ALA A 3 22.14 28.05 19.88
N ALA A 4 22.69 26.88 20.21
CA ALA A 4 22.24 25.58 19.72
C ALA A 4 20.79 25.25 20.14
N VAL A 5 20.40 25.58 21.36
CA VAL A 5 19.02 25.39 21.87
C VAL A 5 18.04 26.29 21.13
N ASN A 6 18.42 27.55 20.90
CA ASN A 6 17.59 28.49 20.13
C ASN A 6 17.45 28.05 18.67
N ALA A 7 18.52 27.57 18.04
CA ALA A 7 18.48 27.02 16.68
C ALA A 7 17.57 25.77 16.58
N PHE A 8 17.65 24.88 17.56
CA PHE A 8 16.77 23.70 17.64
C PHE A 8 15.28 24.12 17.71
N PHE A 9 14.94 25.05 18.63
CA PHE A 9 13.55 25.53 18.73
C PHE A 9 13.08 26.27 17.49
N LEU A 10 13.97 27.00 16.81
CA LEU A 10 13.64 27.69 15.57
C LEU A 10 13.31 26.66 14.47
N ILE A 11 14.16 25.64 14.27
CA ILE A 11 13.92 24.57 13.31
C ILE A 11 12.60 23.86 13.62
N PHE A 12 12.35 23.53 14.87
CA PHE A 12 11.10 22.88 15.27
C PHE A 12 9.86 23.74 14.97
N LYS A 13 9.92 25.03 15.25
CA LYS A 13 8.85 25.98 14.92
C LYS A 13 8.61 26.09 13.41
N LEU A 14 9.68 26.16 12.61
CA LEU A 14 9.56 26.22 11.14
C LEU A 14 8.95 24.96 10.57
N LEU A 15 9.36 23.77 11.06
CA LEU A 15 8.76 22.50 10.68
C LEU A 15 7.29 22.40 11.07
N SER A 16 6.95 22.83 12.29
CA SER A 16 5.55 22.84 12.76
C SER A 16 4.68 23.77 11.92
N LEU A 17 5.18 24.96 11.58
CA LEU A 17 4.49 25.90 10.71
C LEU A 17 4.31 25.34 9.29
N TYR A 18 5.33 24.67 8.75
CA TYR A 18 5.25 23.98 7.46
C TYR A 18 4.15 22.92 7.47
N PHE A 19 4.14 22.02 8.47
CA PHE A 19 3.11 20.97 8.58
C PHE A 19 1.71 21.57 8.77
N LEU A 20 1.58 22.62 9.57
CA LEU A 20 0.31 23.32 9.73
C LEU A 20 -0.17 23.93 8.40
N ALA A 21 0.70 24.65 7.70
CA ALA A 21 0.36 25.23 6.42
C ALA A 21 -0.04 24.18 5.38
N VAL A 22 0.72 23.07 5.27
CA VAL A 22 0.37 21.97 4.37
C VAL A 22 -0.98 21.36 4.78
N SER A 23 -1.22 21.13 6.07
CA SER A 23 -2.45 20.48 6.54
C SER A 23 -3.72 21.26 6.22
N LEU A 24 -3.68 22.58 6.11
CA LEU A 24 -4.83 23.41 5.71
C LEU A 24 -5.36 23.06 4.32
N PHE A 25 -4.50 22.55 3.43
CA PHE A 25 -4.91 22.11 2.10
C PHE A 25 -5.72 20.81 2.10
N CYS A 26 -5.88 20.15 3.24
CA CYS A 26 -6.81 19.02 3.38
C CYS A 26 -8.28 19.42 3.09
N LEU A 27 -8.62 20.69 3.17
CA LEU A 27 -9.93 21.22 2.83
C LEU A 27 -10.16 21.34 1.31
N CYS A 28 -9.06 21.39 0.53
CA CYS A 28 -9.12 21.44 -0.91
C CYS A 28 -9.42 20.05 -1.47
N ARG A 29 -10.42 19.93 -2.35
CA ARG A 29 -10.70 18.68 -3.06
C ARG A 29 -10.16 18.77 -4.48
N ARG A 30 -9.29 17.83 -4.87
CA ARG A 30 -9.03 17.61 -6.30
C ARG A 30 -10.29 17.02 -6.95
N LYS A 31 -10.60 17.46 -8.17
CA LYS A 31 -11.65 16.82 -8.98
C LYS A 31 -11.31 15.34 -9.15
N LYS A 32 -12.32 14.48 -9.03
CA LYS A 32 -12.16 13.06 -9.39
C LYS A 32 -11.56 12.96 -10.81
N PRO A 33 -10.71 11.95 -11.09
CA PRO A 33 -10.29 11.69 -12.47
C PRO A 33 -11.52 11.57 -13.37
N ALA A 34 -11.40 12.00 -14.61
CA ALA A 34 -12.36 11.54 -15.63
C ALA A 34 -12.31 10.02 -15.67
N ALA A 35 -13.46 9.39 -15.98
CA ALA A 35 -13.52 7.94 -16.11
C ALA A 35 -12.35 7.46 -16.98
N SER A 36 -11.65 6.42 -16.54
CA SER A 36 -10.56 5.81 -17.33
C SER A 36 -11.12 5.35 -18.68
N ALA A 37 -10.40 5.63 -19.75
CA ALA A 37 -10.79 5.19 -21.11
C ALA A 37 -10.73 3.66 -21.30
N GLY A 38 -10.21 2.91 -20.32
CA GLY A 38 -10.08 1.44 -20.37
C GLY A 38 -9.92 0.85 -18.98
N GLN A 39 -10.17 -0.44 -18.88
CA GLN A 39 -9.97 -1.25 -17.68
C GLN A 39 -8.59 -1.91 -17.75
N ARG A 40 -7.78 -1.75 -16.70
CA ARG A 40 -6.46 -2.36 -16.56
C ARG A 40 -6.56 -3.77 -16.03
N ARG A 41 -5.65 -4.63 -16.47
CA ARG A 41 -5.46 -5.94 -15.87
C ARG A 41 -4.49 -5.82 -14.69
N PHE A 42 -4.92 -6.30 -13.51
CA PHE A 42 -4.15 -6.22 -12.27
C PHE A 42 -3.54 -7.56 -11.88
N ALA A 43 -2.28 -7.55 -11.44
CA ALA A 43 -1.71 -8.58 -10.57
C ALA A 43 -1.78 -8.08 -9.12
N ILE A 44 -2.47 -8.80 -8.26
CA ILE A 44 -2.55 -8.49 -6.83
C ILE A 44 -1.54 -9.38 -6.12
N LEU A 45 -0.57 -8.77 -5.45
CA LEU A 45 0.54 -9.44 -4.77
C LEU A 45 0.31 -9.40 -3.27
N ILE A 46 0.24 -10.55 -2.64
CA ILE A 46 0.05 -10.71 -1.19
C ILE A 46 1.28 -11.42 -0.64
N ALA A 47 2.16 -10.68 0.03
CA ALA A 47 3.28 -11.27 0.75
C ALA A 47 2.77 -11.86 2.07
N ALA A 48 3.02 -13.16 2.30
CA ALA A 48 2.49 -13.87 3.46
C ALA A 48 3.59 -14.69 4.16
N ARG A 49 3.63 -14.60 5.50
CA ARG A 49 4.51 -15.41 6.33
C ARG A 49 3.81 -15.81 7.63
N ASN A 50 3.31 -17.04 7.69
CA ASN A 50 2.56 -17.57 8.83
C ASN A 50 1.28 -16.78 9.12
N GLU A 51 0.43 -16.68 8.09
CA GLU A 51 -0.79 -15.86 8.08
C GLU A 51 -2.05 -16.75 7.87
N GLU A 52 -2.01 -18.02 8.32
CA GLU A 52 -3.12 -18.99 8.12
C GLU A 52 -4.46 -18.49 8.65
N SER A 53 -4.43 -17.63 9.69
CA SER A 53 -5.63 -17.13 10.38
C SER A 53 -6.34 -15.99 9.66
N CYS A 54 -5.64 -15.20 8.82
CA CYS A 54 -6.17 -13.95 8.24
C CYS A 54 -6.18 -13.92 6.72
N ILE A 55 -5.29 -14.66 6.04
CA ILE A 55 -5.12 -14.59 4.59
C ILE A 55 -6.40 -14.87 3.79
N ALA A 56 -7.26 -15.77 4.27
CA ALA A 56 -8.52 -16.09 3.60
C ALA A 56 -9.46 -14.87 3.51
N GLY A 57 -9.55 -14.07 4.58
CA GLY A 57 -10.39 -12.87 4.62
C GLY A 57 -9.99 -11.83 3.57
N LEU A 58 -8.68 -11.59 3.41
CA LEU A 58 -8.20 -10.71 2.35
C LEU A 58 -8.56 -11.24 0.96
N ILE A 59 -8.31 -12.54 0.69
CA ILE A 59 -8.59 -13.15 -0.62
C ILE A 59 -10.09 -13.06 -0.93
N GLU A 60 -10.96 -13.35 0.02
CA GLU A 60 -12.42 -13.24 -0.12
C GLU A 60 -12.84 -11.79 -0.44
N SER A 61 -12.29 -10.79 0.26
CA SER A 61 -12.55 -9.37 -0.01
C SER A 61 -12.10 -8.93 -1.40
N LEU A 62 -11.00 -9.51 -1.88
CA LEU A 62 -10.48 -9.26 -3.23
C LEU A 62 -11.31 -9.98 -4.30
N GLN A 63 -11.87 -11.14 -4.03
CA GLN A 63 -12.80 -11.80 -4.95
C GLN A 63 -14.15 -11.07 -5.05
N ALA A 64 -14.56 -10.36 -4.00
CA ALA A 64 -15.78 -9.55 -3.96
C ALA A 64 -15.65 -8.17 -4.64
N GLN A 65 -14.54 -7.90 -5.35
CA GLN A 65 -14.33 -6.62 -6.03
C GLN A 65 -15.38 -6.37 -7.13
N ARG A 66 -15.90 -5.15 -7.18
CA ARG A 66 -16.74 -4.65 -8.28
C ARG A 66 -15.89 -4.28 -9.50
N TYR A 67 -15.16 -5.28 -10.00
CA TYR A 67 -14.28 -5.19 -11.14
C TYR A 67 -14.35 -6.51 -11.93
N PRO A 68 -14.21 -6.50 -13.28
CA PRO A 68 -14.31 -7.74 -14.06
C PRO A 68 -13.32 -8.79 -13.58
N ARG A 69 -13.84 -9.99 -13.26
CA ARG A 69 -13.04 -11.06 -12.64
C ARG A 69 -11.88 -11.52 -13.51
N GLU A 70 -12.05 -11.47 -14.81
CA GLU A 70 -11.04 -11.82 -15.82
C GLU A 70 -9.90 -10.79 -15.90
N LEU A 71 -10.06 -9.61 -15.30
CA LEU A 71 -9.07 -8.53 -15.33
C LEU A 71 -8.21 -8.45 -14.07
N PHE A 72 -8.25 -9.43 -13.19
CA PHE A 72 -7.30 -9.50 -12.09
C PHE A 72 -7.00 -10.91 -11.65
N ASP A 73 -5.77 -11.12 -11.18
CA ASP A 73 -5.30 -12.35 -10.58
C ASP A 73 -4.74 -12.06 -9.19
N ILE A 74 -5.06 -12.93 -8.23
CA ILE A 74 -4.59 -12.84 -6.84
C ILE A 74 -3.43 -13.82 -6.68
N TRP A 75 -2.25 -13.29 -6.41
CA TRP A 75 -1.01 -14.03 -6.20
C TRP A 75 -0.58 -13.95 -4.75
N VAL A 76 -0.51 -15.08 -4.09
CA VAL A 76 0.09 -15.20 -2.76
C VAL A 76 1.55 -15.58 -2.91
N LEU A 77 2.41 -14.86 -2.20
CA LEU A 77 3.86 -14.97 -2.19
C LEU A 77 4.29 -15.54 -0.82
N PRO A 78 4.26 -16.87 -0.63
CA PRO A 78 4.57 -17.48 0.66
C PRO A 78 6.06 -17.34 0.97
N ASN A 79 6.39 -16.64 2.06
CA ASN A 79 7.78 -16.40 2.45
C ASN A 79 8.17 -17.30 3.64
N ASN A 80 8.65 -18.51 3.34
CA ASN A 80 9.07 -19.50 4.32
C ASN A 80 7.99 -19.76 5.41
N CYS A 81 6.76 -20.00 5.00
CA CYS A 81 5.67 -20.38 5.90
C CYS A 81 5.93 -21.75 6.53
N THR A 82 5.61 -21.87 7.80
CA THR A 82 5.71 -23.11 8.60
C THR A 82 4.36 -23.59 9.12
N ASP A 83 3.30 -22.85 8.83
CA ASP A 83 1.90 -23.10 9.13
C ASP A 83 1.11 -23.48 7.85
N HIS A 84 -0.21 -23.48 7.92
CA HIS A 84 -1.10 -23.80 6.80
C HIS A 84 -1.50 -22.58 5.95
N THR A 85 -0.68 -21.52 5.89
CA THR A 85 -0.94 -20.31 5.07
C THR A 85 -1.19 -20.65 3.60
N VAL A 86 -0.37 -21.55 3.02
CA VAL A 86 -0.47 -21.89 1.59
C VAL A 86 -1.78 -22.62 1.30
N GLU A 87 -2.13 -23.59 2.12
CA GLU A 87 -3.37 -24.37 1.98
C GLU A 87 -4.61 -23.48 2.19
N ALA A 88 -4.54 -22.52 3.14
CA ALA A 88 -5.63 -21.57 3.38
C ALA A 88 -5.82 -20.66 2.16
N ALA A 89 -4.73 -20.14 1.59
CA ALA A 89 -4.77 -19.29 0.41
C ALA A 89 -5.29 -20.04 -0.84
N GLN A 90 -4.88 -21.29 -1.05
CA GLN A 90 -5.37 -22.13 -2.15
C GLN A 90 -6.86 -22.40 -2.02
N ARG A 91 -7.32 -22.76 -0.82
CA ARG A 91 -8.76 -23.01 -0.55
C ARG A 91 -9.60 -21.75 -0.79
N ALA A 92 -9.07 -20.58 -0.47
CA ALA A 92 -9.69 -19.31 -0.75
C ALA A 92 -9.61 -18.90 -2.25
N GLY A 93 -8.94 -19.69 -3.11
CA GLY A 93 -8.93 -19.51 -4.56
C GLY A 93 -7.85 -18.55 -5.09
N ALA A 94 -6.80 -18.28 -4.32
CA ALA A 94 -5.63 -17.55 -4.80
C ALA A 94 -4.67 -18.46 -5.59
N ARG A 95 -3.87 -17.84 -6.46
CA ARG A 95 -2.72 -18.48 -7.10
C ARG A 95 -1.52 -18.42 -6.16
N ILE A 96 -0.80 -19.51 -6.02
CA ILE A 96 0.43 -19.54 -5.21
C ILE A 96 1.62 -19.38 -6.15
N MET A 97 2.51 -18.45 -5.84
CA MET A 97 3.79 -18.33 -6.51
C MET A 97 4.85 -19.05 -5.67
N GLU A 98 5.40 -20.13 -6.21
CA GLU A 98 6.49 -20.84 -5.54
C GLU A 98 7.70 -19.92 -5.35
N MET A 99 8.14 -19.80 -4.09
CA MET A 99 9.26 -18.94 -3.72
C MET A 99 10.52 -19.75 -3.49
N PRO A 100 11.68 -19.35 -4.04
CA PRO A 100 12.96 -19.93 -3.65
C PRO A 100 13.22 -19.76 -2.15
N SER A 101 13.82 -20.73 -1.49
CA SER A 101 14.16 -20.67 -0.06
C SER A 101 15.13 -19.53 0.31
N SER A 102 15.81 -18.96 -0.68
CA SER A 102 16.67 -17.78 -0.53
C SER A 102 15.89 -16.48 -0.34
N VAL A 103 14.60 -16.45 -0.71
CA VAL A 103 13.71 -15.30 -0.50
C VAL A 103 13.28 -15.27 0.96
N ARG A 104 13.74 -14.25 1.73
CA ARG A 104 13.52 -14.20 3.19
C ARG A 104 12.88 -12.92 3.69
N SER A 105 12.59 -11.97 2.80
CA SER A 105 11.92 -10.70 3.14
C SER A 105 10.74 -10.45 2.23
N LYS A 106 9.82 -9.61 2.67
CA LYS A 106 8.67 -9.14 1.85
C LYS A 106 9.17 -8.48 0.56
N GLY A 107 10.16 -7.61 0.66
CA GLY A 107 10.73 -6.93 -0.49
C GLY A 107 11.32 -7.90 -1.50
N ALA A 108 12.09 -8.91 -1.05
CA ALA A 108 12.64 -9.93 -1.94
C ALA A 108 11.54 -10.77 -2.62
N ALA A 109 10.43 -11.04 -1.91
CA ALA A 109 9.29 -11.75 -2.49
C ALA A 109 8.58 -10.90 -3.56
N LEU A 110 8.39 -9.61 -3.30
CA LEU A 110 7.81 -8.67 -4.27
C LEU A 110 8.72 -8.52 -5.51
N GLN A 111 10.04 -8.43 -5.31
CA GLN A 111 11.00 -8.36 -6.43
C GLN A 111 10.95 -9.64 -7.28
N TYR A 112 10.97 -10.81 -6.63
CA TYR A 112 10.87 -12.10 -7.35
C TYR A 112 9.56 -12.21 -8.14
N ALA A 113 8.44 -11.78 -7.54
CA ALA A 113 7.15 -11.76 -8.20
C ALA A 113 7.13 -10.79 -9.40
N ALA A 114 7.69 -9.59 -9.25
CA ALA A 114 7.82 -8.64 -10.34
C ALA A 114 8.63 -9.23 -11.51
N ASP A 115 9.81 -9.78 -11.22
CA ASP A 115 10.68 -10.42 -12.25
C ASP A 115 9.96 -11.54 -12.99
N THR A 116 9.20 -12.37 -12.25
CA THR A 116 8.46 -13.50 -12.82
C THR A 116 7.29 -13.02 -13.69
N LEU A 117 6.49 -12.08 -13.20
CA LEU A 117 5.26 -11.65 -13.88
C LEU A 117 5.54 -10.67 -15.03
N LEU A 118 6.59 -9.85 -14.93
CA LEU A 118 6.99 -8.96 -16.02
C LEU A 118 7.52 -9.72 -17.24
N ARG A 119 8.17 -10.87 -17.01
CA ARG A 119 8.69 -11.75 -18.08
C ARG A 119 7.69 -12.83 -18.51
N GLY A 120 6.62 -13.02 -17.75
CA GLY A 120 5.60 -14.03 -17.99
C GLY A 120 4.78 -13.78 -19.25
N GLN A 121 4.09 -14.83 -19.72
CA GLN A 121 3.21 -14.72 -20.90
C GLN A 121 1.97 -13.86 -20.65
N GLN A 122 1.51 -13.79 -19.43
CA GLN A 122 0.32 -13.01 -19.06
C GLN A 122 0.69 -11.54 -18.85
N HIS A 123 0.04 -10.67 -19.61
CA HIS A 123 0.26 -9.24 -19.49
C HIS A 123 -0.61 -8.66 -18.36
N TYR A 124 0.02 -7.93 -17.43
CA TYR A 124 -0.62 -7.10 -16.43
C TYR A 124 -0.27 -5.64 -16.67
N ASP A 125 -1.26 -4.74 -16.56
CA ASP A 125 -1.08 -3.30 -16.73
C ASP A 125 -0.64 -2.61 -15.44
N ALA A 126 -0.98 -3.22 -14.29
CA ALA A 126 -0.67 -2.69 -12.97
C ALA A 126 -0.55 -3.81 -11.92
N PHE A 127 0.15 -3.48 -10.84
CA PHE A 127 0.38 -4.36 -9.70
C PHE A 127 -0.17 -3.70 -8.44
N CYS A 128 -0.92 -4.45 -7.62
CA CYS A 128 -1.37 -4.04 -6.31
C CYS A 128 -0.62 -4.83 -5.25
N VAL A 129 -0.24 -4.20 -4.14
CA VAL A 129 0.46 -4.86 -3.03
C VAL A 129 -0.39 -4.77 -1.77
N PHE A 130 -0.54 -5.92 -1.10
CA PHE A 130 -1.25 -6.07 0.16
C PHE A 130 -0.45 -6.89 1.17
N ASP A 131 -0.63 -6.58 2.45
CA ASP A 131 -0.29 -7.45 3.57
C ASP A 131 -1.43 -8.45 3.79
N ALA A 132 -1.12 -9.63 4.33
CA ALA A 132 -2.06 -10.74 4.40
C ALA A 132 -3.23 -10.53 5.37
N ASP A 133 -3.08 -9.63 6.33
CA ASP A 133 -4.05 -9.26 7.36
C ASP A 133 -5.02 -8.13 6.93
N ASN A 134 -4.83 -7.60 5.73
CA ASN A 134 -5.69 -6.55 5.19
C ASN A 134 -7.05 -7.06 4.69
N GLU A 135 -7.94 -6.11 4.43
CA GLU A 135 -9.15 -6.26 3.61
C GLU A 135 -9.25 -5.11 2.60
N ALA A 136 -9.85 -5.37 1.44
CA ALA A 136 -10.06 -4.37 0.41
C ALA A 136 -11.54 -3.99 0.31
N ASP A 137 -11.84 -2.69 0.22
CA ASP A 137 -13.20 -2.23 -0.09
C ASP A 137 -13.63 -2.80 -1.47
N PRO A 138 -14.90 -3.22 -1.65
CA PRO A 138 -15.37 -3.77 -2.92
C PRO A 138 -15.17 -2.87 -4.15
N ALA A 139 -14.96 -1.58 -3.98
CA ALA A 139 -14.67 -0.66 -5.08
C ALA A 139 -13.17 -0.40 -5.30
N PHE A 140 -12.27 -1.02 -4.51
CA PHE A 140 -10.85 -0.71 -4.49
C PHE A 140 -10.20 -0.76 -5.89
N LEU A 141 -10.37 -1.87 -6.63
CA LEU A 141 -9.76 -2.01 -7.97
C LEU A 141 -10.33 -1.00 -8.98
N ALA A 142 -11.62 -0.74 -8.95
CA ALA A 142 -12.26 0.25 -9.82
C ALA A 142 -11.73 1.67 -9.55
N GLU A 143 -11.59 2.04 -8.28
CA GLU A 143 -11.07 3.34 -7.86
C GLU A 143 -9.56 3.45 -8.15
N MET A 144 -8.77 2.39 -7.96
CA MET A 144 -7.35 2.35 -8.35
C MET A 144 -7.15 2.44 -9.86
N ASN A 145 -8.01 1.79 -10.65
CA ASN A 145 -7.98 1.92 -12.10
C ASN A 145 -8.13 3.37 -12.55
N GLN A 146 -9.04 4.13 -11.93
CA GLN A 146 -9.20 5.55 -12.20
C GLN A 146 -7.99 6.36 -11.75
N ALA A 147 -7.47 6.10 -10.55
CA ALA A 147 -6.35 6.83 -9.96
C ALA A 147 -5.06 6.69 -10.76
N LEU A 148 -4.78 5.48 -11.28
CA LEU A 148 -3.61 5.17 -12.12
C LEU A 148 -3.62 5.88 -13.48
N SER A 149 -4.72 6.51 -13.88
CA SER A 149 -4.75 7.38 -15.05
C SER A 149 -4.05 8.73 -14.84
N ARG A 150 -3.82 9.12 -13.57
CA ARG A 150 -3.16 10.39 -13.21
C ARG A 150 -1.77 10.22 -12.64
N SER A 151 -1.49 9.09 -12.00
CA SER A 151 -0.22 8.84 -11.34
C SER A 151 0.20 7.40 -11.62
N ALA A 152 1.48 7.19 -11.92
CA ALA A 152 1.99 5.85 -12.20
C ALA A 152 2.07 4.94 -10.96
N ILE A 153 2.06 5.54 -9.77
CA ILE A 153 1.95 4.86 -8.48
C ILE A 153 0.96 5.61 -7.59
N VAL A 154 0.09 4.90 -6.91
CA VAL A 154 -1.00 5.47 -6.10
C VAL A 154 -1.14 4.71 -4.79
N LYS A 155 -1.23 5.46 -3.70
CA LYS A 155 -1.54 4.97 -2.36
C LYS A 155 -3.04 5.10 -2.08
N SER A 156 -3.65 4.05 -1.52
CA SER A 156 -5.02 4.04 -1.01
C SER A 156 -5.15 4.76 0.33
N ARG A 157 -6.38 4.96 0.74
CA ARG A 157 -6.74 5.29 2.11
C ARG A 157 -6.74 4.02 2.95
N ILE A 158 -5.98 4.02 4.04
CA ILE A 158 -5.98 2.94 5.04
C ILE A 158 -6.90 3.34 6.21
N LEU A 159 -7.68 2.38 6.70
CA LEU A 159 -8.49 2.49 7.92
C LEU A 159 -8.24 1.26 8.79
N ALA A 160 -8.42 1.37 10.10
CA ALA A 160 -8.34 0.22 10.98
C ALA A 160 -9.59 -0.66 10.87
N LYS A 161 -9.39 -1.96 10.58
CA LYS A 161 -10.45 -2.98 10.50
C LYS A 161 -11.15 -3.18 11.84
N ASN A 162 -10.37 -3.27 12.90
CA ASN A 162 -10.80 -3.61 14.26
C ASN A 162 -10.80 -2.42 15.24
N ARG A 163 -11.03 -1.20 14.74
CA ARG A 163 -10.95 0.07 15.49
C ARG A 163 -11.75 0.13 16.80
N MET A 164 -12.82 -0.68 16.92
CA MET A 164 -13.69 -0.70 18.12
C MET A 164 -13.33 -1.83 19.10
N GLN A 165 -12.31 -2.65 18.80
CA GLN A 165 -11.97 -3.83 19.57
C GLN A 165 -11.17 -3.50 20.84
N ALA A 166 -10.29 -2.49 20.77
CA ALA A 166 -9.47 -2.07 21.90
C ALA A 166 -9.09 -0.59 21.81
N GLY A 167 -8.71 0.02 22.96
CA GLY A 167 -8.26 1.40 22.98
C GLY A 167 -7.03 1.66 22.10
N ILE A 168 -6.11 0.69 22.03
CA ILE A 168 -4.92 0.81 21.18
C ILE A 168 -5.28 0.79 19.68
N SER A 169 -6.18 -0.09 19.24
CA SER A 169 -6.62 -0.13 17.84
C SER A 169 -7.39 1.15 17.46
N ALA A 170 -8.14 1.75 18.42
CA ALA A 170 -8.74 3.07 18.21
C ALA A 170 -7.69 4.20 18.06
N CYS A 171 -6.57 4.13 18.76
CA CYS A 171 -5.45 5.07 18.56
C CYS A 171 -4.85 4.95 17.15
N TYR A 172 -4.70 3.74 16.62
CA TYR A 172 -4.24 3.52 15.23
C TYR A 172 -5.24 4.09 14.22
N GLU A 173 -6.55 3.92 14.43
CA GLU A 173 -7.56 4.56 13.57
C GLU A 173 -7.43 6.08 13.56
N ILE A 174 -7.23 6.72 14.73
CA ILE A 174 -6.99 8.17 14.82
C ILE A 174 -5.73 8.56 14.04
N TYR A 175 -4.65 7.78 14.17
CA TYR A 175 -3.41 7.99 13.43
C TYR A 175 -3.66 7.90 11.92
N PHE A 176 -4.32 6.86 11.43
CA PHE A 176 -4.63 6.71 10.00
C PHE A 176 -5.56 7.82 9.49
N CYS A 177 -6.61 8.15 10.22
CA CYS A 177 -7.49 9.25 9.85
C CYS A 177 -6.73 10.58 9.74
N THR A 178 -5.82 10.83 10.68
CA THR A 178 -4.97 12.02 10.69
C THR A 178 -3.99 12.01 9.51
N ALA A 179 -3.27 10.91 9.28
CA ALA A 179 -2.33 10.76 8.18
C ALA A 179 -3.02 10.85 6.81
N ASN A 180 -4.17 10.20 6.65
CA ASN A 180 -4.94 10.25 5.41
C ASN A 180 -5.41 11.67 5.11
N ARG A 181 -5.95 12.38 6.10
CA ARG A 181 -6.57 13.70 5.90
C ARG A 181 -5.56 14.83 5.86
N PHE A 182 -4.73 14.96 6.89
CA PHE A 182 -3.87 16.11 7.07
C PHE A 182 -2.50 15.97 6.41
N LEU A 183 -2.10 14.76 6.06
CA LEU A 183 -0.84 14.52 5.36
C LEU A 183 -1.10 14.13 3.89
N ASN A 184 -1.65 12.95 3.61
CA ASN A 184 -1.71 12.42 2.24
C ASN A 184 -2.64 13.26 1.34
N ARG A 185 -3.86 13.55 1.81
CA ARG A 185 -4.82 14.36 1.05
C ARG A 185 -4.33 15.80 0.86
N ALA A 186 -3.75 16.42 1.89
CA ALA A 186 -3.21 17.76 1.80
C ALA A 186 -2.06 17.84 0.79
N ARG A 187 -1.15 16.87 0.83
CA ARG A 187 -0.04 16.75 -0.14
C ARG A 187 -0.54 16.50 -1.55
N GLU A 188 -1.53 15.63 -1.72
CA GLU A 188 -2.16 15.38 -3.03
C GLU A 188 -2.80 16.66 -3.58
N ALA A 189 -3.46 17.49 -2.76
CA ALA A 189 -4.03 18.76 -3.17
C ALA A 189 -2.97 19.75 -3.66
N LEU A 190 -1.79 19.74 -3.05
CA LEU A 190 -0.64 20.55 -3.43
C LEU A 190 0.18 19.99 -4.61
N GLY A 191 -0.15 18.79 -5.10
CA GLY A 191 0.65 18.11 -6.13
C GLY A 191 1.95 17.51 -5.60
N LEU A 192 2.08 17.35 -4.29
CA LEU A 192 3.21 16.69 -3.63
C LEU A 192 2.98 15.17 -3.56
N SER A 193 4.06 14.40 -3.36
CA SER A 193 3.99 12.95 -3.20
C SER A 193 3.32 12.55 -1.89
N ALA A 194 2.39 11.59 -1.96
CA ALA A 194 1.88 10.90 -0.78
C ALA A 194 2.96 9.99 -0.18
N ARG A 195 2.82 9.65 1.10
CA ARG A 195 3.66 8.63 1.74
C ARG A 195 3.14 7.23 1.38
N VAL A 196 3.98 6.38 0.83
CA VAL A 196 3.71 4.94 0.72
C VAL A 196 3.93 4.30 2.09
N ILE A 197 3.06 3.39 2.46
CA ILE A 197 3.19 2.49 3.59
C ILE A 197 2.99 1.09 2.99
N GLY A 198 3.78 0.13 3.34
CA GLY A 198 3.99 -1.21 2.79
C GLY A 198 2.82 -1.97 2.15
N THR A 199 1.57 -1.50 2.30
CA THR A 199 0.36 -2.15 1.81
C THR A 199 -0.61 -1.17 1.14
N GLY A 200 -1.63 -1.68 0.43
CA GLY A 200 -2.71 -0.89 -0.15
C GLY A 200 -2.24 0.16 -1.16
N PHE A 201 -1.29 -0.15 -2.01
CA PHE A 201 -0.87 0.71 -3.11
C PHE A 201 -0.90 -0.04 -4.44
N SER A 202 -0.97 0.72 -5.52
CA SER A 202 -0.91 0.18 -6.88
C SER A 202 0.12 0.93 -7.70
N ILE A 203 0.87 0.19 -8.51
CA ILE A 203 1.90 0.70 -9.40
C ILE A 203 1.65 0.21 -10.83
N ARG A 204 1.80 1.10 -11.83
CA ARG A 204 1.69 0.72 -13.23
C ARG A 204 2.91 -0.09 -13.67
N ARG A 205 2.69 -0.97 -14.64
CA ARG A 205 3.72 -1.80 -15.26
C ARG A 205 4.89 -0.98 -15.79
N ASP A 206 4.63 0.06 -16.56
CA ASP A 206 5.67 0.91 -17.16
C ASP A 206 6.62 1.51 -16.12
N LEU A 207 6.09 1.95 -14.98
CA LEU A 207 6.91 2.43 -13.89
C LEU A 207 7.69 1.30 -13.21
N LEU A 208 7.03 0.17 -12.94
CA LEU A 208 7.70 -0.98 -12.29
C LEU A 208 8.86 -1.50 -13.16
N GLU A 209 8.69 -1.56 -14.48
CA GLU A 209 9.74 -1.90 -15.44
C GLU A 209 10.88 -0.85 -15.44
N ALA A 210 10.54 0.44 -15.42
CA ALA A 210 11.53 1.51 -15.37
C ALA A 210 12.38 1.51 -14.08
N LEU A 211 11.79 1.07 -12.95
CA LEU A 211 12.49 0.90 -11.67
C LEU A 211 13.30 -0.40 -11.59
N GLY A 212 13.15 -1.32 -12.56
CA GLY A 212 13.76 -2.64 -12.52
C GLY A 212 13.11 -3.60 -11.54
N GLY A 213 11.82 -3.40 -11.23
CA GLY A 213 11.05 -4.16 -10.25
C GLY A 213 10.81 -3.37 -8.96
N PHE A 214 10.64 -4.08 -7.83
CA PHE A 214 10.55 -3.46 -6.50
C PHE A 214 11.96 -3.28 -5.93
N PRO A 215 12.49 -2.04 -5.77
CA PRO A 215 13.83 -1.80 -5.25
C PRO A 215 13.87 -2.04 -3.74
N CYS A 216 14.09 -3.28 -3.33
CA CYS A 216 13.88 -3.73 -1.96
C CYS A 216 15.13 -4.44 -1.43
N CYS A 217 16.09 -3.68 -0.92
CA CYS A 217 17.33 -4.20 -0.35
C CYS A 217 17.30 -4.30 1.17
N THR A 218 16.40 -3.59 1.87
CA THR A 218 16.30 -3.54 3.33
C THR A 218 14.97 -4.09 3.85
N LEU A 219 14.75 -4.00 5.16
CA LEU A 219 13.47 -4.36 5.81
C LEU A 219 12.37 -3.29 5.63
N ALA A 220 12.73 -2.12 5.11
CA ALA A 220 11.82 -1.00 4.88
C ALA A 220 11.58 -0.80 3.37
N GLU A 221 11.04 -1.82 2.71
CA GLU A 221 10.82 -1.87 1.27
C GLU A 221 9.96 -0.71 0.75
N ASP A 222 9.01 -0.26 1.56
CA ASP A 222 8.12 0.86 1.26
C ASP A 222 8.87 2.20 1.24
N ALA A 223 9.79 2.40 2.19
CA ALA A 223 10.64 3.58 2.23
C ALA A 223 11.63 3.61 1.06
N GLU A 224 12.18 2.45 0.67
CA GLU A 224 13.03 2.34 -0.51
C GLU A 224 12.27 2.64 -1.80
N LEU A 225 11.08 2.07 -1.97
CA LEU A 225 10.21 2.36 -3.12
C LEU A 225 9.86 3.85 -3.17
N TYR A 226 9.54 4.45 -2.01
CA TYR A 226 9.29 5.89 -1.90
C TYR A 226 10.51 6.71 -2.36
N ALA A 227 11.70 6.38 -1.86
CA ALA A 227 12.94 7.07 -2.22
C ALA A 227 13.28 6.87 -3.71
N ALA A 228 13.11 5.67 -4.25
CA ALA A 228 13.32 5.38 -5.66
C ALA A 228 12.40 6.21 -6.55
N CYS A 229 11.11 6.28 -6.24
CA CYS A 229 10.17 7.13 -6.98
C CYS A 229 10.61 8.61 -6.96
N LEU A 230 10.96 9.14 -5.79
CA LEU A 230 11.39 10.55 -5.67
C LEU A 230 12.68 10.83 -6.41
N SER A 231 13.67 9.94 -6.37
CA SER A 231 14.94 10.11 -7.08
C SER A 231 14.78 10.12 -8.61
N HIS A 232 13.74 9.49 -9.11
CA HIS A 232 13.36 9.52 -10.53
C HIS A 232 12.37 10.64 -10.88
N GLY A 233 12.09 11.56 -9.95
CA GLY A 233 11.13 12.65 -10.17
C GLY A 233 9.67 12.19 -10.26
N ILE A 234 9.37 10.98 -9.80
CA ILE A 234 8.04 10.37 -9.89
C ILE A 234 7.22 10.74 -8.67
N ARG A 235 6.06 11.36 -8.93
CA ARG A 235 5.12 11.71 -7.88
C ARG A 235 4.23 10.52 -7.53
N ILE A 236 4.13 10.21 -6.26
CA ILE A 236 3.22 9.22 -5.71
C ILE A 236 1.87 9.87 -5.44
N GLY A 237 0.83 9.41 -6.10
CA GLY A 237 -0.54 9.89 -5.91
C GLY A 237 -1.17 9.32 -4.64
N TYR A 238 -2.18 10.02 -4.11
CA TYR A 238 -3.08 9.53 -3.07
C TYR A 238 -4.51 9.54 -3.58
N TYR A 239 -5.24 8.45 -3.34
CA TYR A 239 -6.62 8.37 -3.78
C TYR A 239 -7.55 7.92 -2.66
N GLU A 240 -8.29 8.88 -2.09
CA GLU A 240 -9.12 8.71 -0.89
C GLU A 240 -10.29 7.73 -1.09
N SER A 241 -10.76 7.56 -2.33
CA SER A 241 -11.89 6.67 -2.64
C SER A 241 -11.50 5.19 -2.71
N ALA A 242 -10.22 4.87 -2.98
CA ALA A 242 -9.73 3.50 -2.86
C ALA A 242 -9.40 3.23 -1.39
N VAL A 243 -10.10 2.30 -0.77
CA VAL A 243 -10.00 2.04 0.67
C VAL A 243 -9.49 0.63 0.94
N THR A 244 -8.59 0.53 1.91
CA THR A 244 -8.13 -0.73 2.50
C THR A 244 -8.29 -0.67 4.01
N TYR A 245 -8.50 -1.83 4.61
CA TYR A 245 -8.63 -1.98 6.06
C TYR A 245 -7.47 -2.83 6.55
N ASP A 246 -6.80 -2.35 7.60
CA ASP A 246 -5.65 -2.96 8.23
C ASP A 246 -5.99 -3.49 9.61
N GLU A 247 -5.47 -4.64 10.00
CA GLU A 247 -5.74 -5.21 11.31
C GLU A 247 -4.74 -4.68 12.33
N GLU A 248 -5.26 -3.99 13.35
CA GLU A 248 -4.44 -3.28 14.32
C GLU A 248 -4.25 -4.06 15.61
N PRO A 249 -3.11 -3.90 16.29
CA PRO A 249 -2.87 -4.57 17.55
C PRO A 249 -3.93 -4.20 18.60
N VAL A 250 -4.38 -5.20 19.37
CA VAL A 250 -5.40 -5.05 20.42
C VAL A 250 -4.79 -4.90 21.82
N THR A 251 -3.46 -5.02 21.94
CA THR A 251 -2.73 -4.83 23.19
C THR A 251 -1.51 -3.92 22.98
N TRP A 252 -1.15 -3.17 24.02
CA TRP A 252 0.08 -2.35 23.99
C TRP A 252 1.34 -3.18 23.74
N ARG A 253 1.39 -4.41 24.27
CA ARG A 253 2.53 -5.31 24.05
C ARG A 253 2.68 -5.69 22.58
N ALA A 254 1.58 -6.01 21.90
CA ALA A 254 1.59 -6.32 20.47
C ALA A 254 1.97 -5.12 19.61
N SER A 255 1.67 -3.90 20.07
CA SER A 255 2.03 -2.66 19.36
C SER A 255 3.52 -2.28 19.47
N LEU A 256 4.29 -2.92 20.37
CA LEU A 256 5.71 -2.63 20.62
C LEU A 256 6.64 -3.65 19.96
N VAL A 257 6.11 -4.66 19.29
CA VAL A 257 6.83 -5.70 18.56
C VAL A 257 6.84 -5.36 17.07
#